data_908bf332a29df8963b78f557ed10e41e
#
_entry.id   908bf332a29df8963b78f557ed10e41e
#
_cell.length_a   1.000
_cell.length_b   1.000
_cell.length_c   1.000
_cell.angle_alpha   90.00
_cell.angle_beta   90.00
_cell.angle_gamma   90.00
#
_symmetry.space_group_name_H-M   'P 1'
#
loop_
_entity.id
_entity.type
_entity.pdbx_description
1 polymer ?
#
loop_
_entity_poly.entity_id
_entity_poly.type
_entity_poly.pdbx_seq_one_letter_code
_entity_poly.pdbx_strand_id
1 'polypeptide(L)'
;MEKKNSRTGTRNINKEASDGSTANYYELPNSATELQHLISYKNMNAQIGEIVRACYRYGEVEHSPRLRDAKKIRYYIDAEIARLELYGDC
;
A
#
# COMPACT_ATOMS: atom_id res chain seq x y z
N MET A 1 0.34 16.56 1.28
CA MET A 1 0.90 16.38 1.84
C MET A 1 1.29 16.54 2.70
N GLU A 2 1.84 16.44 2.43
CA GLU A 2 2.57 16.39 3.07
C GLU A 2 3.00 16.04 3.66
N LYS A 3 3.12 15.89 3.45
CA LYS A 3 3.86 15.63 3.82
C LYS A 3 4.43 15.57 4.36
N LYS A 4 4.76 15.37 4.15
CA LYS A 4 5.61 15.30 4.47
C LYS A 4 6.18 15.19 5.03
N ASN A 5 6.57 15.06 4.80
CA ASN A 5 7.42 14.83 5.10
C ASN A 5 8.23 14.43 5.36
N SER A 6 8.52 14.23 4.92
CA SER A 6 9.39 13.86 4.94
C SER A 6 10.34 13.28 5.13
N ARG A 7 10.71 12.93 4.98
CA ARG A 7 11.74 12.43 4.98
C ARG A 7 12.60 12.55 5.35
N THR A 8 12.64 12.86 5.00
CA THR A 8 13.41 12.89 5.21
C THR A 8 13.94 12.88 5.66
N GLY A 9 13.70 13.10 5.41
CA GLY A 9 14.07 13.21 5.57
C GLY A 9 14.56 13.01 5.46
N THR A 10 14.70 13.26 5.20
CA THR A 10 15.13 13.27 4.91
C THR A 10 15.59 13.16 4.53
N ARG A 11 15.40 13.23 4.28
CA ARG A 11 15.79 13.45 3.70
C ARG A 11 15.82 14.18 3.50
N ASN A 12 15.67 14.75 3.33
CA ASN A 12 15.66 15.57 2.95
C ASN A 12 15.79 15.90 2.59
N ILE A 13 15.64 15.71 2.40
CA ILE A 13 15.77 16.26 1.70
C ILE A 13 15.20 16.98 1.29
N ASN A 14 15.46 16.77 1.42
CA ASN A 14 14.69 17.79 0.95
C ASN A 14 13.65 17.32 0.00
N LYS A 15 12.63 18.04 -0.15
CA LYS A 15 11.46 17.55 -0.84
C LYS A 15 11.23 18.22 -2.16
N GLU A 16 12.30 18.62 -2.77
CA GLU A 16 12.07 19.16 -4.06
C GLU A 16 11.64 18.11 -5.03
N ALA A 17 11.35 18.50 -6.22
CA ALA A 17 10.81 17.63 -7.22
C ALA A 17 11.70 16.41 -7.41
N SER A 18 11.06 15.28 -7.62
CA SER A 18 11.77 14.04 -7.90
C SER A 18 12.55 14.16 -9.21
N ASP A 19 13.73 13.58 -9.21
CA ASP A 19 14.53 13.56 -10.43
C ASP A 19 14.22 12.35 -11.29
N GLY A 20 13.19 11.59 -10.93
CA GLY A 20 12.79 10.44 -11.68
C GLY A 20 13.30 9.13 -11.13
N SER A 21 14.31 9.18 -10.26
CA SER A 21 14.83 7.96 -9.67
C SER A 21 14.02 7.55 -8.45
N THR A 22 13.37 8.50 -7.78
CA THR A 22 12.53 8.21 -6.62
C THR A 22 11.29 9.08 -6.71
N ALA A 23 10.15 8.46 -6.98
CA ALA A 23 8.89 9.20 -7.06
C ALA A 23 8.36 9.48 -5.67
N ASN A 24 7.91 10.71 -5.44
CA ASN A 24 7.44 11.13 -4.13
C ASN A 24 6.25 10.30 -3.63
N TYR A 25 5.40 9.83 -4.53
CA TYR A 25 4.22 9.08 -4.10
C TYR A 25 4.54 7.67 -3.61
N TYR A 26 5.80 7.28 -3.67
CA TYR A 26 6.23 6.01 -3.09
C TYR A 26 6.91 6.18 -1.74
N GLU A 27 6.99 7.40 -1.25
CA GLU A 27 7.64 7.64 0.03
C GLU A 27 6.81 7.10 1.19
N LEU A 28 7.50 6.65 2.21
CA LEU A 28 6.86 6.11 3.40
C LEU A 28 6.95 7.12 4.54
N PRO A 29 5.96 7.14 5.43
CA PRO A 29 6.07 8.00 6.61
C PRO A 29 7.17 7.49 7.53
N ASN A 30 7.85 8.42 8.20
CA ASN A 30 8.95 8.04 9.10
C ASN A 30 8.50 7.13 10.23
N SER A 31 7.24 7.23 10.63
CA SER A 31 6.72 6.45 11.76
C SER A 31 6.22 5.07 11.37
N ALA A 32 6.29 4.72 10.10
CA ALA A 32 5.77 3.43 9.65
C ALA A 32 6.78 2.33 9.98
N THR A 33 6.51 1.57 11.04
CA THR A 33 7.37 0.49 11.45
C THR A 33 6.71 -0.88 11.33
N GLU A 34 5.44 -0.90 10.94
CA GLU A 34 4.74 -2.15 10.64
C GLU A 34 3.73 -1.87 9.55
N LEU A 35 3.29 -2.95 8.91
CA LEU A 35 2.41 -2.83 7.75
C LEU A 35 1.11 -2.09 8.07
N GLN A 36 0.58 -2.29 9.27
CA GLN A 36 -0.66 -1.62 9.64
C GLN A 36 -0.52 -0.10 9.60
N HIS A 37 0.65 0.41 9.95
CA HIS A 37 0.89 1.86 9.88
C HIS A 37 0.73 2.36 8.45
N LEU A 38 1.21 1.57 7.50
CA LEU A 38 1.14 1.94 6.09
C LEU A 38 -0.29 1.91 5.58
N ILE A 39 -1.03 0.88 5.97
CA ILE A 39 -2.43 0.75 5.56
C ILE A 39 -3.24 1.94 6.07
N SER A 40 -2.99 2.33 7.32
CA SER A 40 -3.67 3.50 7.91
C SER A 40 -3.26 4.79 7.23
N TYR A 41 -1.96 4.95 7.00
CA TYR A 41 -1.44 6.16 6.37
C TYR A 41 -2.05 6.39 5.00
N LYS A 42 -2.19 5.33 4.22
CA LYS A 42 -2.75 5.42 2.87
C LYS A 42 -4.27 5.35 2.87
N ASN A 43 -4.88 5.20 4.04
CA ASN A 43 -6.33 5.12 4.16
C ASN A 43 -6.90 4.03 3.25
N MET A 44 -6.29 2.87 3.27
CA MET A 44 -6.71 1.77 2.41
C MET A 44 -8.04 1.19 2.89
N ASN A 45 -8.93 0.91 1.94
CA ASN A 45 -10.17 0.23 2.31
C ASN A 45 -9.91 -1.25 2.57
N ALA A 46 -10.95 -1.98 2.94
CA ALA A 46 -10.80 -3.37 3.36
C ALA A 46 -10.21 -4.25 2.25
N GLN A 47 -10.70 -4.11 1.02
CA GLN A 47 -10.22 -4.92 -0.08
C GLN A 47 -8.74 -4.64 -0.36
N ILE A 48 -8.39 -3.38 -0.46
CA ILE A 48 -7.00 -3.00 -0.76
C ILE A 48 -6.08 -3.39 0.40
N GLY A 49 -6.54 -3.22 1.64
CA GLY A 49 -5.76 -3.63 2.80
C GLY A 49 -5.46 -5.12 2.81
N GLU A 50 -6.45 -5.93 2.44
CA GLU A 50 -6.23 -7.38 2.38
C GLU A 50 -5.25 -7.75 1.27
N ILE A 51 -5.32 -7.06 0.14
CA ILE A 51 -4.39 -7.29 -0.96
C ILE A 51 -2.97 -6.96 -0.53
N VAL A 52 -2.78 -5.83 0.12
CA VAL A 52 -1.46 -5.42 0.58
C VAL A 52 -0.91 -6.42 1.58
N ARG A 53 -1.74 -6.91 2.52
CA ARG A 53 -1.29 -7.91 3.47
C ARG A 53 -0.87 -9.20 2.77
N ALA A 54 -1.67 -9.65 1.80
CA ALA A 54 -1.34 -10.86 1.07
C ALA A 54 -0.07 -10.71 0.26
N CYS A 55 0.12 -9.54 -0.35
CA CYS A 55 1.34 -9.28 -1.11
C CYS A 55 2.56 -9.26 -0.22
N TYR A 56 2.46 -8.65 0.95
CA TYR A 56 3.59 -8.51 1.84
C TYR A 56 4.08 -9.86 2.35
N ARG A 57 3.14 -10.73 2.73
CA ARG A 57 3.50 -12.04 3.29
C ARG A 57 3.58 -13.15 2.24
N TYR A 58 3.51 -12.80 0.97
CA TYR A 58 3.35 -13.74 -0.14
C TYR A 58 4.20 -14.99 0.02
N GLY A 59 3.53 -16.11 0.30
CA GLY A 59 4.18 -17.41 0.43
C GLY A 59 5.02 -17.61 1.69
N GLU A 60 4.99 -16.66 2.63
CA GLU A 60 5.85 -16.75 3.81
C GLU A 60 5.19 -17.45 4.99
N VAL A 61 3.89 -17.64 4.94
CA VAL A 61 3.15 -18.24 6.04
C VAL A 61 2.77 -19.65 5.66
N GLU A 62 3.07 -20.62 6.52
CA GLU A 62 2.85 -22.03 6.23
C GLU A 62 1.43 -22.35 5.76
N HIS A 63 0.46 -21.77 6.45
CA HIS A 63 -0.93 -22.05 6.14
C HIS A 63 -1.47 -21.22 4.98
N SER A 64 -0.60 -20.43 4.34
CA SER A 64 -1.04 -19.59 3.23
C SER A 64 0.03 -19.58 2.15
N PRO A 65 0.13 -20.66 1.36
CA PRO A 65 1.13 -20.74 0.31
C PRO A 65 0.85 -19.75 -0.82
N ARG A 66 1.83 -19.57 -1.70
CA ARG A 66 1.76 -18.57 -2.76
C ARG A 66 0.48 -18.63 -3.56
N LEU A 67 0.06 -19.82 -3.95
CA LEU A 67 -1.16 -19.95 -4.77
C LEU A 67 -2.37 -19.45 -4.01
N ARG A 68 -2.45 -19.75 -2.73
CA ARG A 68 -3.55 -19.28 -1.92
C ARG A 68 -3.53 -17.75 -1.81
N ASP A 69 -2.35 -17.19 -1.59
CA ASP A 69 -2.22 -15.73 -1.51
C ASP A 69 -2.59 -15.08 -2.83
N ALA A 70 -2.16 -15.66 -3.94
CA ALA A 70 -2.48 -15.11 -5.26
C ALA A 70 -3.98 -15.13 -5.53
N LYS A 71 -4.64 -16.23 -5.16
CA LYS A 71 -6.09 -16.34 -5.34
C LYS A 71 -6.83 -15.36 -4.44
N LYS A 72 -6.29 -15.11 -3.25
CA LYS A 72 -6.88 -14.16 -2.32
C LYS A 72 -6.79 -12.74 -2.89
N ILE A 73 -5.63 -12.41 -3.46
CA ILE A 73 -5.46 -11.10 -4.09
C ILE A 73 -6.46 -10.93 -5.23
N ARG A 74 -6.61 -11.96 -6.05
CA ARG A 74 -7.57 -11.89 -7.16
C ARG A 74 -9.00 -11.71 -6.65
N TYR A 75 -9.35 -12.43 -5.61
CA TYR A 75 -10.68 -12.31 -5.04
C TYR A 75 -10.97 -10.88 -4.59
N TYR A 76 -10.03 -10.30 -3.87
CA TYR A 76 -10.25 -8.97 -3.32
C TYR A 76 -10.15 -7.86 -4.36
N ILE A 77 -9.31 -8.05 -5.40
CA ILE A 77 -9.28 -7.02 -6.44
C ILE A 77 -10.56 -7.07 -7.29
N ASP A 78 -11.09 -8.26 -7.52
CA ASP A 78 -12.38 -8.37 -8.21
C ASP A 78 -13.48 -7.71 -7.38
N ALA A 79 -13.45 -7.89 -6.06
CA ALA A 79 -14.42 -7.25 -5.19
C ALA A 79 -14.29 -5.73 -5.24
N GLU A 80 -13.06 -5.24 -5.32
CA GLU A 80 -12.83 -3.80 -5.39
C GLU A 80 -13.33 -3.22 -6.72
N ILE A 81 -13.08 -3.94 -7.81
CA ILE A 81 -13.57 -3.51 -9.12
C ILE A 81 -15.08 -3.44 -9.10
N ALA A 82 -15.73 -4.48 -8.56
CA ALA A 82 -17.19 -4.49 -8.48
C ALA A 82 -17.72 -3.32 -7.63
N ARG A 83 -17.02 -3.02 -6.53
CA ARG A 83 -17.43 -1.91 -5.68
C ARG A 83 -17.35 -0.58 -6.42
N LEU A 84 -16.26 -0.37 -7.15
CA LEU A 84 -16.09 0.87 -7.90
C LEU A 84 -17.10 0.99 -9.03
N GLU A 85 -17.39 -0.12 -9.70
CA GLU A 85 -18.37 -0.10 -10.79
C GLU A 85 -19.79 0.16 -10.26
N LEU A 86 -20.08 -0.32 -9.06
CA LEU A 86 -21.41 -0.21 -8.50
C LEU A 86 -21.64 1.14 -7.81
N TYR A 87 -20.64 1.59 -7.05
CA TYR A 87 -20.80 2.78 -6.22
C TYR A 87 -20.00 3.98 -6.69
N GLY A 88 -19.16 3.81 -7.68
CA GLY A 88 -18.36 4.91 -8.19
C GLY A 88 -16.99 5.00 -7.53
N ASP A 89 -16.16 5.82 -8.13
CA ASP A 89 -14.77 5.96 -7.72
C ASP A 89 -14.60 7.15 -6.80
N CYS A 90 -15.11 7.07 -5.59
CA CYS A 90 -14.99 8.19 -4.66
C CYS A 90 -14.81 7.73 -3.22
#